data_a399407f1890e929c18a619aff4cd41c
#
_entry.id   a399407f1890e929c18a619aff4cd41c
#
_cell.length_a   1.000
_cell.length_b   1.000
_cell.length_c   1.000
_cell.angle_alpha   90.00
_cell.angle_beta   90.00
_cell.angle_gamma   90.00
#
_symmetry.space_group_name_H-M   'P 1'
#
loop_
_entity.id
_entity.type
_entity.pdbx_description
1 polymer ?
#
loop_
_entity_poly.entity_id
_entity_poly.type
_entity_poly.pdbx_seq_one_letter_code
_entity_poly.pdbx_strand_id
1 'polypeptide(L)'
;MKKKILAAVMAATMVFSLVACGSSDAGSNAATGSANAATGSANAATDTASAGATSTDASGDLIKVGIINNDPNESGYRTANDKDMKNTFTEANGYEASFAYSLKNDEQITAAQKFIQDGVDYLLLSAADTAGWDSVLKDAQDAGIRVILFDRTIDADESLYEASIVSDMAKEGQTAVDWLKSQNLSEYNIIHLQGVMGSAAQQGRTGALDDAAANDGFNLVTQQTAEWNAEKAQQIVQSVIDAGTPFNVIYAENDDMAKGAVAALDKANISHGVGKDVIVMGFDCNKWALEELKAGNWNYDGQCNPFQASYIDEIIKKLENGETISEKTIIMDEKGFDATTITQEDVDNYGI
;
A
#
# COMPACT_ATOMS: atom_id res chain seq x y z
N MET A 1 -23.06 -31.51 -42.69
CA MET A 1 -21.99 -31.14 -43.64
C MET A 1 -20.87 -30.47 -42.84
N LYS A 2 -19.74 -31.14 -42.71
CA LYS A 2 -18.57 -30.73 -41.96
C LYS A 2 -17.70 -29.82 -42.83
N LYS A 3 -17.38 -28.61 -42.39
CA LYS A 3 -16.33 -27.79 -43.02
C LYS A 3 -15.19 -27.66 -42.00
N LYS A 4 -14.05 -28.25 -42.32
CA LYS A 4 -12.76 -28.11 -41.65
C LYS A 4 -12.13 -26.81 -42.15
N ILE A 5 -11.65 -25.94 -41.23
CA ILE A 5 -10.80 -24.79 -41.56
C ILE A 5 -9.43 -25.10 -40.99
N LEU A 6 -8.45 -25.02 -41.88
CA LEU A 6 -7.02 -25.31 -41.68
C LEU A 6 -6.35 -24.04 -41.11
N ALA A 7 -5.65 -24.16 -40.00
CA ALA A 7 -4.82 -23.08 -39.45
C ALA A 7 -3.39 -23.22 -39.98
N ALA A 8 -2.88 -22.18 -40.60
CA ALA A 8 -1.49 -22.09 -41.03
C ALA A 8 -0.68 -21.40 -39.91
N VAL A 9 0.34 -22.12 -39.45
CA VAL A 9 1.36 -21.61 -38.51
C VAL A 9 2.49 -20.99 -39.34
N MET A 10 2.76 -19.70 -39.16
CA MET A 10 3.98 -19.05 -39.62
C MET A 10 4.94 -18.89 -38.44
N ALA A 11 6.02 -19.62 -38.47
CA ALA A 11 7.18 -19.44 -37.60
C ALA A 11 8.11 -18.40 -38.20
N ALA A 12 8.36 -17.28 -37.49
CA ALA A 12 9.38 -16.33 -37.84
C ALA A 12 10.57 -16.52 -36.88
N THR A 13 11.68 -17.03 -37.42
CA THR A 13 12.99 -17.09 -36.76
C THR A 13 13.70 -15.77 -36.87
N MET A 14 14.01 -15.10 -35.75
CA MET A 14 14.96 -13.98 -35.71
C MET A 14 16.30 -14.45 -35.22
N VAL A 15 17.30 -14.22 -36.05
CA VAL A 15 18.72 -14.48 -35.83
C VAL A 15 19.32 -13.32 -35.04
N PHE A 16 19.92 -13.60 -33.89
CA PHE A 16 20.74 -12.64 -33.12
C PHE A 16 22.19 -12.73 -33.63
N SER A 17 22.72 -11.62 -34.14
CA SER A 17 24.13 -11.44 -34.38
C SER A 17 24.79 -10.74 -33.19
N LEU A 18 25.72 -11.46 -32.55
CA LEU A 18 26.71 -10.91 -31.61
C LEU A 18 27.79 -10.14 -32.39
N VAL A 19 28.08 -8.93 -31.94
CA VAL A 19 29.32 -8.24 -32.24
C VAL A 19 30.06 -7.97 -30.94
N ALA A 20 31.20 -8.63 -30.77
CA ALA A 20 32.19 -8.37 -29.74
C ALA A 20 33.39 -7.64 -30.42
N CYS A 21 33.94 -6.65 -29.73
CA CYS A 21 35.32 -6.12 -29.80
C CYS A 21 35.33 -4.80 -29.03
N GLY A 22 36.27 -4.46 -28.15
CA GLY A 22 37.61 -4.89 -27.85
C GLY A 22 38.29 -3.75 -27.12
N SER A 23 39.18 -4.10 -26.26
CA SER A 23 40.05 -3.38 -25.32
C SER A 23 40.76 -2.12 -25.81
N SER A 24 41.15 -1.21 -24.90
CA SER A 24 42.53 -0.80 -24.52
C SER A 24 42.48 0.50 -23.73
N ASP A 25 42.98 0.51 -22.54
CA ASP A 25 44.29 0.88 -22.01
C ASP A 25 44.52 2.34 -21.65
N ALA A 26 44.84 2.47 -20.35
CA ALA A 26 45.89 3.24 -19.71
C ALA A 26 45.89 4.78 -19.72
N GLY A 27 46.09 5.29 -18.52
CA GLY A 27 46.56 6.65 -18.28
C GLY A 27 46.55 7.08 -16.81
N SER A 28 47.60 6.65 -16.09
CA SER A 28 47.97 7.12 -14.76
C SER A 28 48.26 8.62 -14.74
N ASN A 29 47.91 9.31 -13.62
CA ASN A 29 48.90 10.20 -12.99
C ASN A 29 48.56 10.50 -11.54
N ALA A 30 49.56 10.28 -10.70
CA ALA A 30 49.67 10.67 -9.32
C ALA A 30 50.29 12.08 -9.20
N ALA A 31 49.94 12.80 -8.14
CA ALA A 31 50.84 13.73 -7.43
C ALA A 31 50.09 14.29 -6.22
N THR A 32 50.44 13.84 -5.01
CA THR A 32 51.30 14.50 -4.02
C THR A 32 50.75 15.78 -3.45
N GLY A 33 50.39 15.76 -2.17
CA GLY A 33 51.15 16.24 -1.05
C GLY A 33 50.50 17.44 -0.39
N SER A 34 50.24 17.52 0.86
CA SER A 34 51.14 17.91 1.92
C SER A 34 50.42 18.00 3.24
N ALA A 35 51.04 17.45 4.25
CA ALA A 35 50.66 17.61 5.64
C ALA A 35 50.92 19.04 6.14
N ASN A 36 50.13 19.49 7.12
CA ASN A 36 50.69 20.39 8.12
C ASN A 36 49.99 20.15 9.48
N ALA A 37 50.84 19.84 10.44
CA ALA A 37 50.52 19.74 11.88
C ALA A 37 50.91 21.04 12.55
N ALA A 38 50.13 21.46 13.55
CA ALA A 38 50.62 22.24 14.71
C ALA A 38 49.51 22.21 15.80
N THR A 39 49.73 21.44 16.83
CA THR A 39 50.13 21.82 18.18
C THR A 39 49.26 22.81 18.93
N GLY A 40 48.50 22.32 19.91
CA GLY A 40 48.82 22.56 21.32
C GLY A 40 47.86 23.50 22.04
N SER A 41 47.13 23.07 23.00
CA SER A 41 47.33 23.40 24.42
C SER A 41 46.20 22.86 25.30
N ALA A 42 46.58 22.20 26.34
CA ALA A 42 45.71 21.69 27.41
C ALA A 42 45.15 22.84 28.27
N ASN A 43 43.92 22.71 28.74
CA ASN A 43 43.62 23.12 30.11
C ASN A 43 42.54 22.24 30.75
N ALA A 44 42.73 22.01 32.01
CA ALA A 44 42.10 20.96 32.80
C ALA A 44 40.80 21.41 33.50
N ALA A 45 40.02 20.38 33.78
CA ALA A 45 39.16 20.15 34.94
C ALA A 45 37.94 21.06 35.21
N THR A 46 36.75 20.45 35.15
CA THR A 46 35.99 20.26 36.42
C THR A 46 34.96 19.15 36.23
N ASP A 47 35.00 18.22 37.19
CA ASP A 47 34.02 17.14 37.40
C ASP A 47 32.58 17.69 37.51
N THR A 48 31.67 17.08 36.78
CA THR A 48 30.28 16.95 37.23
C THR A 48 29.80 15.56 36.79
N ALA A 49 29.52 14.72 37.74
CA ALA A 49 28.95 13.40 37.58
C ALA A 49 27.64 13.49 36.79
N SER A 50 27.62 12.92 35.61
CA SER A 50 26.40 12.58 34.89
C SER A 50 26.20 11.08 35.03
N ALA A 51 25.06 10.72 35.58
CA ALA A 51 24.61 9.36 35.79
C ALA A 51 24.77 8.54 34.50
N GLY A 52 25.49 7.44 34.62
CA GLY A 52 25.65 6.49 33.56
C GLY A 52 24.28 5.94 33.10
N ALA A 53 23.92 6.23 31.91
CA ALA A 53 23.01 5.38 31.16
C ALA A 53 23.79 4.09 30.88
N THR A 54 23.50 3.06 31.64
CA THR A 54 23.90 1.69 31.31
C THR A 54 23.26 1.37 29.95
N SER A 55 24.06 1.42 28.90
CA SER A 55 23.79 0.63 27.72
C SER A 55 23.84 -0.82 28.17
N THR A 56 22.71 -1.44 28.38
CA THR A 56 22.62 -2.90 28.39
C THR A 56 22.97 -3.34 26.98
N ASP A 57 24.20 -3.88 26.81
CA ASP A 57 24.51 -4.79 25.71
C ASP A 57 23.52 -5.96 25.83
N ALA A 58 22.42 -5.87 25.12
CA ALA A 58 21.54 -7.00 24.85
C ALA A 58 22.22 -7.85 23.77
N SER A 59 23.13 -8.73 24.15
CA SER A 59 23.51 -9.88 23.32
C SER A 59 22.42 -10.95 23.41
N GLY A 60 21.19 -10.58 23.13
CA GLY A 60 20.13 -11.51 22.81
C GLY A 60 20.13 -11.75 21.29
N ASP A 61 19.81 -12.98 20.88
CA ASP A 61 19.62 -13.26 19.46
C ASP A 61 18.51 -12.33 18.92
N LEU A 62 18.73 -11.79 17.71
CA LEU A 62 17.72 -10.95 17.06
C LEU A 62 16.47 -11.77 16.76
N ILE A 63 15.30 -11.16 16.91
CA ILE A 63 14.03 -11.75 16.52
C ILE A 63 13.96 -11.78 14.99
N LYS A 64 13.83 -12.96 14.39
CA LYS A 64 13.76 -13.15 12.95
C LYS A 64 12.35 -12.91 12.45
N VAL A 65 12.20 -11.96 11.55
CA VAL A 65 10.89 -11.55 11.02
C VAL A 65 10.85 -11.67 9.51
N GLY A 66 9.96 -12.53 8.98
CA GLY A 66 9.64 -12.59 7.57
C GLY A 66 8.45 -11.67 7.27
N ILE A 67 8.62 -10.69 6.39
CA ILE A 67 7.59 -9.69 6.08
C ILE A 67 7.17 -9.86 4.64
N ILE A 68 5.89 -10.23 4.42
CA ILE A 68 5.27 -10.34 3.10
C ILE A 68 4.38 -9.13 2.90
N ASN A 69 4.67 -8.38 1.84
CA ASN A 69 3.95 -7.17 1.50
C ASN A 69 3.71 -7.09 -0.02
N ASN A 70 2.85 -6.16 -0.44
CA ASN A 70 2.72 -5.82 -1.85
C ASN A 70 3.90 -4.97 -2.33
N ASP A 71 4.04 -4.79 -3.65
CA ASP A 71 5.17 -4.03 -4.22
C ASP A 71 5.15 -2.58 -3.71
N PRO A 72 6.24 -2.07 -3.12
CA PRO A 72 6.32 -0.69 -2.64
C PRO A 72 6.03 0.39 -3.70
N ASN A 73 6.17 0.03 -4.99
CA ASN A 73 5.88 0.94 -6.11
C ASN A 73 4.44 0.86 -6.62
N GLU A 74 3.57 0.07 -5.96
CA GLU A 74 2.16 -0.08 -6.34
C GLU A 74 1.40 1.24 -6.22
N SER A 75 1.59 1.94 -5.08
CA SER A 75 0.88 3.17 -4.73
C SER A 75 1.64 4.00 -3.71
N GLY A 76 1.19 5.24 -3.48
CA GLY A 76 1.71 6.08 -2.40
C GLY A 76 1.53 5.45 -1.03
N TYR A 77 0.34 4.88 -0.76
CA TYR A 77 0.07 4.11 0.45
C TYR A 77 1.11 3.01 0.69
N ARG A 78 1.37 2.19 -0.34
CA ARG A 78 2.31 1.06 -0.22
C ARG A 78 3.74 1.51 0.01
N THR A 79 4.17 2.61 -0.62
CA THR A 79 5.48 3.23 -0.37
C THR A 79 5.62 3.68 1.09
N ALA A 80 4.58 4.31 1.66
CA ALA A 80 4.58 4.76 3.05
C ALA A 80 4.59 3.59 4.03
N ASN A 81 3.76 2.55 3.78
CA ASN A 81 3.69 1.34 4.60
C ASN A 81 5.02 0.56 4.62
N ASP A 82 5.64 0.34 3.45
CA ASP A 82 6.94 -0.32 3.35
C ASP A 82 8.03 0.43 4.13
N LYS A 83 8.03 1.77 4.03
CA LYS A 83 8.96 2.62 4.78
C LYS A 83 8.74 2.52 6.30
N ASP A 84 7.49 2.47 6.76
CA ASP A 84 7.14 2.31 8.17
C ASP A 84 7.66 0.97 8.71
N MET A 85 7.42 -0.12 7.97
CA MET A 85 7.91 -1.45 8.29
C MET A 85 9.45 -1.50 8.35
N LYS A 86 10.14 -0.95 7.34
CA LYS A 86 11.61 -0.92 7.29
C LYS A 86 12.25 -0.07 8.38
N ASN A 87 11.60 1.00 8.80
CA ASN A 87 12.09 1.84 9.88
C ASN A 87 11.94 1.18 11.26
N THR A 88 10.92 0.36 11.44
CA THR A 88 10.59 -0.29 12.70
C THR A 88 11.36 -1.60 12.88
N PHE A 89 11.39 -2.48 11.87
CA PHE A 89 12.00 -3.80 11.96
C PHE A 89 13.47 -3.77 11.53
N THR A 90 14.32 -3.26 12.42
CA THR A 90 15.77 -3.08 12.23
C THR A 90 16.57 -3.81 13.30
N GLU A 91 17.84 -4.12 13.02
CA GLU A 91 18.76 -4.70 14.03
C GLU A 91 18.87 -3.80 15.27
N ALA A 92 18.86 -2.47 15.09
CA ALA A 92 18.91 -1.53 16.21
C ALA A 92 17.71 -1.64 17.14
N ASN A 93 16.58 -2.11 16.63
CA ASN A 93 15.35 -2.37 17.39
C ASN A 93 15.20 -3.83 17.83
N GLY A 94 16.21 -4.68 17.56
CA GLY A 94 16.24 -6.08 17.99
C GLY A 94 15.72 -7.07 16.95
N TYR A 95 15.62 -6.69 15.68
CA TYR A 95 15.04 -7.53 14.63
C TYR A 95 16.02 -7.87 13.50
N GLU A 96 15.98 -9.12 13.03
CA GLU A 96 16.54 -9.57 11.76
C GLU A 96 15.38 -9.71 10.76
N ALA A 97 15.10 -8.66 9.98
CA ALA A 97 13.95 -8.61 9.08
C ALA A 97 14.32 -8.99 7.64
N SER A 98 13.50 -9.85 7.04
CA SER A 98 13.55 -10.21 5.61
C SER A 98 12.23 -9.87 4.94
N PHE A 99 12.31 -9.25 3.75
CA PHE A 99 11.15 -8.77 3.02
C PHE A 99 10.91 -9.57 1.74
N ALA A 100 9.64 -9.85 1.44
CA ALA A 100 9.19 -10.40 0.17
C ALA A 100 8.02 -9.56 -0.36
N TYR A 101 8.06 -9.24 -1.65
CA TYR A 101 7.07 -8.38 -2.29
C TYR A 101 6.45 -9.07 -3.49
N SER A 102 5.13 -9.09 -3.57
CA SER A 102 4.39 -9.49 -4.77
C SER A 102 2.94 -9.02 -4.72
N LEU A 103 2.38 -8.71 -5.90
CA LEU A 103 0.95 -8.47 -6.12
C LEU A 103 0.19 -9.77 -6.44
N LYS A 104 0.86 -10.92 -6.40
CA LYS A 104 0.27 -12.22 -6.73
C LYS A 104 0.23 -13.12 -5.50
N ASN A 105 -0.94 -13.62 -5.21
CA ASN A 105 -1.18 -14.46 -4.04
C ASN A 105 -0.32 -15.74 -4.01
N ASP A 106 -0.15 -16.41 -5.15
CA ASP A 106 0.66 -17.62 -5.26
C ASP A 106 2.16 -17.37 -4.99
N GLU A 107 2.67 -16.20 -5.41
CA GLU A 107 4.03 -15.78 -5.11
C GLU A 107 4.21 -15.43 -3.63
N GLN A 108 3.20 -14.78 -2.99
CA GLN A 108 3.21 -14.50 -1.55
C GLN A 108 3.14 -15.78 -0.72
N ILE A 109 2.30 -16.75 -1.11
CA ILE A 109 2.24 -18.08 -0.46
C ILE A 109 3.59 -18.80 -0.57
N THR A 110 4.24 -18.71 -1.74
CA THR A 110 5.59 -19.28 -1.93
C THR A 110 6.63 -18.59 -1.02
N ALA A 111 6.54 -17.27 -0.85
CA ALA A 111 7.39 -16.53 0.06
C ALA A 111 7.16 -16.94 1.53
N ALA A 112 5.90 -17.16 1.93
CA ALA A 112 5.57 -17.67 3.26
C ALA A 112 6.20 -19.04 3.51
N GLN A 113 6.07 -19.98 2.55
CA GLN A 113 6.71 -21.29 2.63
C GLN A 113 8.23 -21.19 2.77
N LYS A 114 8.84 -20.23 2.07
CA LYS A 114 10.29 -19.98 2.21
C LYS A 114 10.64 -19.48 3.60
N PHE A 115 9.92 -18.50 4.14
CA PHE A 115 10.18 -17.99 5.50
C PHE A 115 9.98 -19.09 6.56
N ILE A 116 9.00 -19.98 6.37
CA ILE A 116 8.83 -21.16 7.24
C ILE A 116 10.07 -22.06 7.18
N GLN A 117 10.61 -22.33 6.00
CA GLN A 117 11.83 -23.14 5.83
C GLN A 117 13.08 -22.43 6.40
N ASP A 118 13.16 -21.12 6.31
CA ASP A 118 14.25 -20.31 6.86
C ASP A 118 14.19 -20.22 8.40
N GLY A 119 13.06 -20.61 9.01
CA GLY A 119 12.87 -20.66 10.46
C GLY A 119 12.80 -19.26 11.08
N VAL A 120 11.96 -18.38 10.53
CA VAL A 120 11.65 -17.09 11.15
C VAL A 120 10.85 -17.30 12.45
N ASP A 121 10.92 -16.36 13.39
CA ASP A 121 10.13 -16.40 14.63
C ASP A 121 8.72 -15.85 14.37
N TYR A 122 8.63 -14.84 13.51
CA TYR A 122 7.38 -14.17 13.12
C TYR A 122 7.23 -14.07 11.63
N LEU A 123 6.00 -14.28 11.15
CA LEU A 123 5.57 -14.03 9.78
C LEU A 123 4.56 -12.87 9.80
N LEU A 124 4.92 -11.74 9.22
CA LEU A 124 4.04 -10.58 9.06
C LEU A 124 3.48 -10.59 7.65
N LEU A 125 2.16 -10.45 7.51
CA LEU A 125 1.47 -10.64 6.24
C LEU A 125 0.48 -9.51 5.92
N SER A 126 0.70 -8.80 4.79
CA SER A 126 -0.30 -8.02 4.07
C SER A 126 -0.63 -8.75 2.76
N ALA A 127 -1.78 -9.41 2.74
CA ALA A 127 -2.15 -10.32 1.67
C ALA A 127 -2.58 -9.60 0.38
N ALA A 128 -2.16 -10.11 -0.78
CA ALA A 128 -2.62 -9.61 -2.08
C ALA A 128 -4.08 -10.02 -2.37
N ASP A 129 -4.49 -11.18 -1.89
CA ASP A 129 -5.85 -11.74 -1.99
C ASP A 129 -6.26 -12.32 -0.64
N THR A 130 -7.54 -12.26 -0.30
CA THR A 130 -8.04 -12.77 1.00
C THR A 130 -8.01 -14.29 1.09
N ALA A 131 -8.07 -15.01 -0.03
CA ALA A 131 -8.27 -16.46 -0.07
C ALA A 131 -6.97 -17.27 -0.13
N GLY A 132 -7.06 -18.54 0.28
CA GLY A 132 -6.03 -19.57 0.04
C GLY A 132 -4.91 -19.64 1.08
N TRP A 133 -5.03 -18.96 2.22
CA TRP A 133 -3.99 -18.87 3.24
C TRP A 133 -3.97 -20.01 4.26
N ASP A 134 -5.10 -20.73 4.49
CA ASP A 134 -5.23 -21.72 5.56
C ASP A 134 -4.09 -22.74 5.62
N SER A 135 -3.70 -23.31 4.47
CA SER A 135 -2.69 -24.37 4.43
C SER A 135 -1.32 -23.86 4.89
N VAL A 136 -0.85 -22.74 4.33
CA VAL A 136 0.49 -22.21 4.63
C VAL A 136 0.55 -21.63 6.03
N LEU A 137 -0.53 -21.02 6.53
CA LEU A 137 -0.60 -20.52 7.91
C LEU A 137 -0.62 -21.67 8.92
N LYS A 138 -1.26 -22.80 8.58
CA LYS A 138 -1.17 -24.00 9.39
C LYS A 138 0.24 -24.57 9.42
N ASP A 139 0.94 -24.58 8.28
CA ASP A 139 2.34 -25.00 8.22
C ASP A 139 3.23 -24.10 9.09
N ALA A 140 2.98 -22.78 9.11
CA ALA A 140 3.66 -21.83 10.00
C ALA A 140 3.40 -22.15 11.48
N GLN A 141 2.13 -22.37 11.85
CA GLN A 141 1.73 -22.75 13.21
C GLN A 141 2.37 -24.07 13.64
N ASP A 142 2.37 -25.11 12.78
CA ASP A 142 2.97 -26.41 13.06
C ASP A 142 4.51 -26.31 13.21
N ALA A 143 5.15 -25.31 12.58
CA ALA A 143 6.56 -24.97 12.75
C ALA A 143 6.85 -24.09 13.98
N GLY A 144 5.83 -23.66 14.71
CA GLY A 144 5.96 -22.77 15.87
C GLY A 144 6.20 -21.30 15.53
N ILE A 145 5.94 -20.91 14.27
CA ILE A 145 6.07 -19.53 13.78
C ILE A 145 4.78 -18.77 14.08
N ARG A 146 4.91 -17.59 14.67
CA ARG A 146 3.77 -16.73 15.00
C ARG A 146 3.43 -15.82 13.84
N VAL A 147 2.15 -15.78 13.45
CA VAL A 147 1.67 -14.97 12.32
C VAL A 147 0.96 -13.73 12.84
N ILE A 148 1.28 -12.57 12.26
CA ILE A 148 0.56 -11.31 12.51
C ILE A 148 0.14 -10.74 11.15
N LEU A 149 -1.14 -10.44 11.01
CA LEU A 149 -1.69 -9.78 9.83
C LEU A 149 -1.58 -8.27 9.98
N PHE A 150 -1.35 -7.57 8.89
CA PHE A 150 -1.39 -6.11 8.86
C PHE A 150 -2.02 -5.61 7.55
N ASP A 151 -2.53 -4.36 7.58
CA ASP A 151 -3.15 -3.69 6.45
C ASP A 151 -4.47 -4.36 5.99
N ARG A 152 -4.44 -5.65 5.65
CA ARG A 152 -5.54 -6.38 5.01
C ARG A 152 -5.94 -7.62 5.79
N THR A 153 -7.24 -7.90 5.81
CA THR A 153 -7.79 -9.16 6.33
C THR A 153 -7.64 -10.30 5.31
N ILE A 154 -7.79 -11.54 5.79
CA ILE A 154 -7.81 -12.76 4.96
C ILE A 154 -8.99 -13.65 5.36
N ASP A 155 -9.38 -14.56 4.46
CA ASP A 155 -10.41 -15.59 4.69
C ASP A 155 -9.73 -16.83 5.29
N ALA A 156 -9.24 -16.75 6.54
CA ALA A 156 -8.64 -17.87 7.26
C ALA A 156 -9.14 -17.91 8.70
N ASP A 157 -9.04 -19.10 9.34
CA ASP A 157 -9.42 -19.28 10.73
C ASP A 157 -8.56 -18.41 11.65
N GLU A 158 -9.20 -17.65 12.54
CA GLU A 158 -8.51 -16.75 13.47
C GLU A 158 -7.54 -17.45 14.43
N SER A 159 -7.61 -18.76 14.59
CA SER A 159 -6.65 -19.54 15.36
C SER A 159 -5.28 -19.69 14.68
N LEU A 160 -5.16 -19.31 13.39
CA LEU A 160 -3.94 -19.41 12.60
C LEU A 160 -3.03 -18.19 12.69
N TYR A 161 -3.46 -17.12 13.37
CA TYR A 161 -2.65 -15.92 13.60
C TYR A 161 -2.83 -15.37 15.02
N GLU A 162 -1.84 -14.63 15.50
CA GLU A 162 -1.83 -14.06 16.86
C GLU A 162 -2.64 -12.77 16.93
N ALA A 163 -2.50 -11.92 15.91
CA ALA A 163 -3.18 -10.63 15.84
C ALA A 163 -3.32 -10.16 14.40
N SER A 164 -4.18 -9.15 14.21
CA SER A 164 -4.42 -8.47 12.94
C SER A 164 -4.57 -6.97 13.20
N ILE A 165 -3.76 -6.16 12.53
CA ILE A 165 -3.77 -4.69 12.59
C ILE A 165 -4.21 -4.21 11.21
N VAL A 166 -5.47 -3.85 11.06
CA VAL A 166 -6.11 -3.69 9.75
C VAL A 166 -7.04 -2.47 9.72
N SER A 167 -7.31 -1.97 8.51
CA SER A 167 -8.35 -1.00 8.25
C SER A 167 -9.72 -1.69 8.14
N ASP A 168 -10.80 -1.00 8.51
CA ASP A 168 -12.17 -1.43 8.21
C ASP A 168 -12.55 -0.96 6.80
N MET A 169 -12.14 -1.72 5.80
CA MET A 169 -12.33 -1.41 4.39
C MET A 169 -13.81 -1.27 3.99
N ALA A 170 -14.71 -1.98 4.67
CA ALA A 170 -16.15 -1.85 4.44
C ALA A 170 -16.67 -0.51 5.00
N LYS A 171 -16.19 -0.10 6.17
CA LYS A 171 -16.50 1.20 6.76
C LYS A 171 -15.94 2.37 5.95
N GLU A 172 -14.73 2.23 5.40
CA GLU A 172 -14.17 3.23 4.46
C GLU A 172 -15.11 3.45 3.28
N GLY A 173 -15.50 2.36 2.59
CA GLY A 173 -16.45 2.42 1.49
C GLY A 173 -17.79 2.99 1.88
N GLN A 174 -18.36 2.56 3.03
CA GLN A 174 -19.63 3.08 3.54
C GLN A 174 -19.58 4.57 3.86
N THR A 175 -18.47 5.05 4.48
CA THR A 175 -18.27 6.47 4.78
C THR A 175 -18.24 7.31 3.50
N ALA A 176 -17.56 6.83 2.46
CA ALA A 176 -17.50 7.51 1.15
C ALA A 176 -18.87 7.54 0.46
N VAL A 177 -19.63 6.43 0.51
CA VAL A 177 -20.97 6.34 -0.05
C VAL A 177 -21.93 7.27 0.70
N ASP A 178 -21.89 7.30 2.03
CA ASP A 178 -22.73 8.19 2.85
C ASP A 178 -22.41 9.67 2.59
N TRP A 179 -21.11 9.99 2.43
CA TRP A 179 -20.72 11.33 2.02
C TRP A 179 -21.29 11.67 0.62
N LEU A 180 -21.18 10.77 -0.36
CA LEU A 180 -21.69 11.00 -1.71
C LEU A 180 -23.21 11.20 -1.72
N LYS A 181 -23.96 10.40 -0.94
CA LYS A 181 -25.42 10.58 -0.74
C LYS A 181 -25.74 11.96 -0.17
N SER A 182 -24.93 12.47 0.75
CA SER A 182 -25.13 13.78 1.38
C SER A 182 -25.04 14.95 0.39
N GLN A 183 -24.43 14.74 -0.79
CA GLN A 183 -24.36 15.75 -1.86
C GLN A 183 -25.71 16.02 -2.53
N ASN A 184 -26.72 15.16 -2.33
CA ASN A 184 -28.09 15.30 -2.84
C ASN A 184 -28.15 15.62 -4.33
N LEU A 185 -27.36 14.88 -5.15
CA LEU A 185 -27.37 15.05 -6.60
C LEU A 185 -28.71 14.59 -7.20
N SER A 186 -29.11 15.17 -8.31
CA SER A 186 -30.30 14.74 -9.05
C SER A 186 -30.15 13.35 -9.69
N GLU A 187 -28.93 12.95 -9.97
CA GLU A 187 -28.53 11.64 -10.48
C GLU A 187 -27.08 11.33 -10.10
N TYR A 188 -26.78 10.05 -9.99
CA TYR A 188 -25.44 9.54 -9.67
C TYR A 188 -25.02 8.60 -10.80
N ASN A 189 -24.35 9.15 -11.81
CA ASN A 189 -23.77 8.39 -12.92
C ASN A 189 -22.28 8.22 -12.65
N ILE A 190 -21.88 7.04 -12.18
CA ILE A 190 -20.60 6.80 -11.54
C ILE A 190 -19.67 6.01 -12.44
N ILE A 191 -18.46 6.51 -12.67
CA ILE A 191 -17.31 5.71 -13.10
C ILE A 191 -16.67 5.14 -11.87
N HIS A 192 -16.71 3.81 -11.72
CA HIS A 192 -16.07 3.09 -10.62
C HIS A 192 -14.77 2.46 -11.07
N LEU A 193 -13.67 2.93 -10.48
CA LEU A 193 -12.31 2.44 -10.71
C LEU A 193 -11.91 1.54 -9.54
N GLN A 194 -11.92 0.23 -9.76
CA GLN A 194 -11.63 -0.76 -8.74
C GLN A 194 -10.14 -1.01 -8.60
N GLY A 195 -9.72 -1.37 -7.39
CA GLY A 195 -8.37 -1.83 -7.10
C GLY A 195 -8.04 -3.22 -7.66
N VAL A 196 -7.00 -3.85 -7.09
CA VAL A 196 -6.67 -5.24 -7.40
C VAL A 196 -7.79 -6.15 -6.90
N MET A 197 -8.35 -6.92 -7.82
CA MET A 197 -9.48 -7.81 -7.53
C MET A 197 -9.10 -8.89 -6.51
N GLY A 198 -9.98 -9.11 -5.54
CA GLY A 198 -9.79 -10.08 -4.46
C GLY A 198 -9.07 -9.53 -3.23
N SER A 199 -8.52 -8.33 -3.27
CA SER A 199 -7.95 -7.69 -2.08
C SER A 199 -9.05 -7.21 -1.12
N ALA A 200 -8.79 -7.22 0.18
CA ALA A 200 -9.75 -6.75 1.19
C ALA A 200 -10.22 -5.31 0.94
N ALA A 201 -9.31 -4.41 0.54
CA ALA A 201 -9.63 -3.03 0.21
C ALA A 201 -10.62 -2.93 -0.97
N GLN A 202 -10.34 -3.64 -2.07
CA GLN A 202 -11.26 -3.67 -3.21
C GLN A 202 -12.62 -4.25 -2.80
N GLN A 203 -12.66 -5.36 -2.08
CA GLN A 203 -13.93 -5.99 -1.66
C GLN A 203 -14.77 -5.06 -0.77
N GLY A 204 -14.16 -4.39 0.20
CA GLY A 204 -14.85 -3.48 1.11
C GLY A 204 -15.36 -2.21 0.43
N ARG A 205 -14.49 -1.51 -0.31
CA ARG A 205 -14.83 -0.27 -1.02
C ARG A 205 -15.83 -0.51 -2.16
N THR A 206 -15.67 -1.60 -2.93
CA THR A 206 -16.63 -2.03 -3.97
C THR A 206 -17.98 -2.41 -3.35
N GLY A 207 -17.98 -3.22 -2.27
CA GLY A 207 -19.22 -3.74 -1.67
C GLY A 207 -20.18 -2.63 -1.23
N ALA A 208 -19.65 -1.58 -0.60
CA ALA A 208 -20.46 -0.43 -0.18
C ALA A 208 -21.09 0.31 -1.39
N LEU A 209 -20.35 0.46 -2.48
CA LEU A 209 -20.87 1.11 -3.68
C LEU A 209 -21.88 0.24 -4.44
N ASP A 210 -21.66 -1.07 -4.52
CA ASP A 210 -22.58 -2.03 -5.12
C ASP A 210 -23.91 -2.08 -4.35
N ASP A 211 -23.88 -2.05 -3.01
CA ASP A 211 -25.06 -1.96 -2.18
C ASP A 211 -25.85 -0.65 -2.45
N ALA A 212 -25.17 0.47 -2.60
CA ALA A 212 -25.78 1.74 -2.96
C ALA A 212 -26.36 1.73 -4.39
N ALA A 213 -25.69 1.07 -5.33
CA ALA A 213 -26.23 0.89 -6.68
C ALA A 213 -27.50 0.03 -6.68
N ALA A 214 -27.55 -0.99 -5.84
CA ALA A 214 -28.71 -1.85 -5.73
C ALA A 214 -29.91 -1.19 -5.03
N ASN A 215 -29.67 -0.29 -4.04
CA ASN A 215 -30.69 0.16 -3.10
C ASN A 215 -30.98 1.68 -3.17
N ASP A 216 -30.04 2.50 -3.59
CA ASP A 216 -30.09 3.97 -3.46
C ASP A 216 -30.11 4.72 -4.80
N GLY A 217 -30.23 3.99 -5.90
CA GLY A 217 -30.36 4.59 -7.26
C GLY A 217 -29.03 5.07 -7.85
N PHE A 218 -27.91 4.59 -7.38
CA PHE A 218 -26.61 4.85 -8.02
C PHE A 218 -26.51 4.06 -9.33
N ASN A 219 -26.08 4.72 -10.39
CA ASN A 219 -25.90 4.13 -11.71
C ASN A 219 -24.41 3.98 -12.01
N LEU A 220 -23.91 2.75 -11.95
CA LEU A 220 -22.53 2.46 -12.32
C LEU A 220 -22.41 2.41 -13.85
N VAL A 221 -22.01 3.52 -14.48
CA VAL A 221 -21.87 3.61 -15.94
C VAL A 221 -20.71 2.76 -16.43
N THR A 222 -19.70 2.57 -15.59
CA THR A 222 -18.68 1.53 -15.75
C THR A 222 -18.16 1.12 -14.37
N GLN A 223 -17.73 -0.14 -14.26
CA GLN A 223 -17.07 -0.70 -13.08
C GLN A 223 -15.94 -1.60 -13.60
N GLN A 224 -14.71 -1.14 -13.47
CA GLN A 224 -13.56 -1.84 -14.02
C GLN A 224 -12.35 -1.72 -13.08
N THR A 225 -11.57 -2.81 -13.00
CA THR A 225 -10.32 -2.76 -12.24
C THR A 225 -9.26 -1.96 -12.99
N ALA A 226 -8.66 -1.01 -12.29
CA ALA A 226 -7.45 -0.30 -12.71
C ALA A 226 -6.21 -0.74 -11.89
N GLU A 227 -6.38 -1.74 -11.00
CA GLU A 227 -5.30 -2.41 -10.28
C GLU A 227 -4.38 -1.42 -9.52
N TRP A 228 -4.96 -0.43 -8.84
CA TRP A 228 -4.29 0.68 -8.12
C TRP A 228 -3.47 1.61 -9.02
N ASN A 229 -3.56 1.48 -10.36
CA ASN A 229 -2.67 2.11 -11.32
C ASN A 229 -3.30 3.32 -12.02
N ALA A 230 -2.61 4.47 -11.96
CA ALA A 230 -3.06 5.72 -12.55
C ALA A 230 -3.24 5.66 -14.08
N GLU A 231 -2.32 4.99 -14.81
CA GLU A 231 -2.40 4.93 -16.28
C GLU A 231 -3.59 4.09 -16.74
N LYS A 232 -3.86 2.96 -16.06
CA LYS A 232 -5.04 2.13 -16.33
C LYS A 232 -6.33 2.90 -16.04
N ALA A 233 -6.40 3.60 -14.91
CA ALA A 233 -7.53 4.46 -14.55
C ALA A 233 -7.77 5.54 -15.62
N GLN A 234 -6.72 6.23 -16.06
CA GLN A 234 -6.80 7.22 -17.15
C GLN A 234 -7.37 6.61 -18.43
N GLN A 235 -6.93 5.42 -18.83
CA GLN A 235 -7.40 4.73 -20.04
C GLN A 235 -8.88 4.36 -19.94
N ILE A 236 -9.34 3.87 -18.76
CA ILE A 236 -10.74 3.53 -18.52
C ILE A 236 -11.61 4.78 -18.64
N VAL A 237 -11.26 5.87 -17.94
CA VAL A 237 -12.02 7.13 -17.99
C VAL A 237 -12.02 7.73 -19.39
N GLN A 238 -10.87 7.73 -20.09
CA GLN A 238 -10.80 8.19 -21.47
C GLN A 238 -11.74 7.40 -22.38
N SER A 239 -11.84 6.07 -22.20
CA SER A 239 -12.76 5.23 -23.00
C SER A 239 -14.22 5.59 -22.78
N VAL A 240 -14.62 5.94 -21.55
CA VAL A 240 -15.98 6.39 -21.23
C VAL A 240 -16.27 7.75 -21.89
N ILE A 241 -15.31 8.67 -21.84
CA ILE A 241 -15.38 9.98 -22.48
C ILE A 241 -15.52 9.84 -24.00
N ASP A 242 -14.68 9.02 -24.63
CA ASP A 242 -14.68 8.79 -26.08
C ASP A 242 -15.98 8.12 -26.57
N ALA A 243 -16.60 7.30 -25.72
CA ALA A 243 -17.91 6.71 -25.97
C ALA A 243 -19.08 7.72 -25.85
N GLY A 244 -18.83 8.90 -25.28
CA GLY A 244 -19.86 9.90 -25.02
C GLY A 244 -20.88 9.48 -23.96
N THR A 245 -20.49 8.56 -23.05
CA THR A 245 -21.35 8.10 -21.96
C THR A 245 -21.42 9.18 -20.87
N PRO A 246 -22.61 9.68 -20.50
CA PRO A 246 -22.73 10.68 -19.44
C PRO A 246 -22.31 10.13 -18.07
N PHE A 247 -21.55 10.91 -17.30
CA PHE A 247 -21.20 10.64 -15.92
C PHE A 247 -21.00 11.96 -15.15
N ASN A 248 -21.10 11.91 -13.83
CA ASN A 248 -20.89 13.06 -12.95
C ASN A 248 -20.12 12.70 -11.66
N VAL A 249 -19.71 11.44 -11.50
CA VAL A 249 -18.93 10.99 -10.35
C VAL A 249 -17.81 10.07 -10.83
N ILE A 250 -16.61 10.31 -10.32
CA ILE A 250 -15.48 9.36 -10.29
C ILE A 250 -15.39 8.83 -8.88
N TYR A 251 -15.61 7.52 -8.70
CA TYR A 251 -15.31 6.80 -7.47
C TYR A 251 -14.09 5.93 -7.73
N ALA A 252 -12.93 6.40 -7.30
CA ALA A 252 -11.67 5.68 -7.44
C ALA A 252 -11.27 5.09 -6.08
N GLU A 253 -11.02 3.79 -6.03
CA GLU A 253 -10.71 3.09 -4.79
C GLU A 253 -9.31 3.39 -4.23
N ASN A 254 -8.51 4.25 -4.91
CA ASN A 254 -7.34 4.91 -4.33
C ASN A 254 -7.01 6.23 -5.05
N ASP A 255 -6.10 7.00 -4.45
CA ASP A 255 -5.67 8.31 -4.94
C ASP A 255 -4.94 8.25 -6.28
N ASP A 256 -4.08 7.26 -6.48
CA ASP A 256 -3.34 7.13 -7.74
C ASP A 256 -4.30 6.92 -8.93
N MET A 257 -5.36 6.11 -8.75
CA MET A 257 -6.40 5.95 -9.76
C MET A 257 -7.24 7.23 -9.93
N ALA A 258 -7.57 7.93 -8.84
CA ALA A 258 -8.26 9.23 -8.92
C ALA A 258 -7.43 10.26 -9.71
N LYS A 259 -6.12 10.33 -9.48
CA LYS A 259 -5.18 11.15 -10.25
C LYS A 259 -5.18 10.79 -11.73
N GLY A 260 -5.19 9.49 -12.04
CA GLY A 260 -5.31 9.01 -13.42
C GLY A 260 -6.62 9.44 -14.09
N ALA A 261 -7.73 9.35 -13.35
CA ALA A 261 -9.03 9.81 -13.81
C ALA A 261 -9.04 11.31 -14.11
N VAL A 262 -8.51 12.14 -13.20
CA VAL A 262 -8.38 13.59 -13.36
C VAL A 262 -7.56 13.93 -14.60
N ALA A 263 -6.47 13.22 -14.87
CA ALA A 263 -5.68 13.45 -16.08
C ALA A 263 -6.48 13.22 -17.38
N ALA A 264 -7.45 12.30 -17.37
CA ALA A 264 -8.35 12.10 -18.52
C ALA A 264 -9.40 13.24 -18.61
N LEU A 265 -9.95 13.69 -17.47
CA LEU A 265 -10.90 14.82 -17.43
C LEU A 265 -10.25 16.10 -17.94
N ASP A 266 -9.06 16.44 -17.45
CA ASP A 266 -8.28 17.62 -17.86
C ASP A 266 -7.98 17.62 -19.36
N LYS A 267 -7.54 16.48 -19.90
CA LYS A 267 -7.27 16.30 -21.32
C LYS A 267 -8.51 16.53 -22.18
N ALA A 268 -9.69 16.17 -21.66
CA ALA A 268 -10.97 16.37 -22.34
C ALA A 268 -11.61 17.75 -22.05
N ASN A 269 -10.98 18.60 -21.21
CA ASN A 269 -11.52 19.86 -20.71
C ASN A 269 -12.87 19.69 -19.98
N ILE A 270 -13.04 18.60 -19.23
CA ILE A 270 -14.21 18.35 -18.38
C ILE A 270 -13.89 18.91 -16.99
N SER A 271 -14.75 19.82 -16.50
CA SER A 271 -14.54 20.43 -15.19
C SER A 271 -14.85 19.47 -14.06
N HIS A 272 -14.01 19.48 -13.01
CA HIS A 272 -14.12 18.59 -11.86
C HIS A 272 -13.81 19.29 -10.56
N GLY A 273 -14.26 18.72 -9.44
CA GLY A 273 -14.06 19.27 -8.10
C GLY A 273 -15.26 20.03 -7.55
N VAL A 274 -15.03 20.85 -6.54
CA VAL A 274 -16.08 21.56 -5.81
C VAL A 274 -16.85 22.56 -6.71
N GLY A 275 -18.16 22.33 -6.82
CA GLY A 275 -19.05 23.15 -7.65
C GLY A 275 -18.83 23.02 -9.15
N LYS A 276 -18.25 21.91 -9.60
CA LYS A 276 -17.97 21.58 -11.01
C LYS A 276 -18.84 20.43 -11.49
N ASP A 277 -18.65 20.03 -12.76
CA ASP A 277 -19.49 19.04 -13.43
C ASP A 277 -19.28 17.61 -12.89
N VAL A 278 -18.07 17.29 -12.43
CA VAL A 278 -17.69 15.95 -12.00
C VAL A 278 -17.15 15.98 -10.56
N ILE A 279 -17.74 15.17 -9.70
CA ILE A 279 -17.22 14.83 -8.36
C ILE A 279 -16.06 13.85 -8.53
N VAL A 280 -14.95 14.09 -7.81
CA VAL A 280 -13.79 13.20 -7.74
C VAL A 280 -13.60 12.74 -6.30
N MET A 281 -13.53 11.42 -6.12
CA MET A 281 -13.33 10.76 -4.84
C MET A 281 -12.12 9.85 -4.92
N GLY A 282 -11.29 9.85 -3.87
CA GLY A 282 -10.13 9.00 -3.68
C GLY A 282 -10.12 8.32 -2.32
N PHE A 283 -9.11 7.50 -2.08
CA PHE A 283 -8.77 6.89 -0.81
C PHE A 283 -7.26 6.82 -0.66
N ASP A 284 -6.77 6.74 0.54
CA ASP A 284 -5.43 6.59 1.09
C ASP A 284 -4.93 7.85 1.80
N CYS A 285 -5.41 9.04 1.43
CA CYS A 285 -4.93 10.33 1.95
C CYS A 285 -3.45 10.58 1.65
N ASN A 286 -3.00 10.32 0.43
CA ASN A 286 -1.69 10.83 0.02
C ASN A 286 -1.62 12.35 0.22
N LYS A 287 -0.53 12.86 0.76
CA LYS A 287 -0.41 14.30 1.05
C LYS A 287 -0.75 15.19 -0.14
N TRP A 288 -0.28 14.82 -1.33
CA TRP A 288 -0.59 15.53 -2.57
C TRP A 288 -2.09 15.46 -2.94
N ALA A 289 -2.80 14.34 -2.61
CA ALA A 289 -4.24 14.21 -2.83
C ALA A 289 -5.04 15.09 -1.86
N LEU A 290 -4.64 15.14 -0.59
CA LEU A 290 -5.25 16.05 0.38
C LEU A 290 -4.98 17.53 0.04
N GLU A 291 -3.86 17.86 -0.60
CA GLU A 291 -3.59 19.21 -1.13
C GLU A 291 -4.53 19.55 -2.29
N GLU A 292 -4.79 18.62 -3.22
CA GLU A 292 -5.78 18.76 -4.29
C GLU A 292 -7.21 18.87 -3.74
N LEU A 293 -7.54 18.07 -2.73
CA LEU A 293 -8.83 18.13 -2.03
C LEU A 293 -9.02 19.51 -1.39
N LYS A 294 -8.03 20.02 -0.66
CA LYS A 294 -8.05 21.32 -0.01
C LYS A 294 -8.12 22.48 -1.01
N ALA A 295 -7.53 22.31 -2.19
CA ALA A 295 -7.63 23.27 -3.29
C ALA A 295 -9.02 23.27 -3.96
N GLY A 296 -9.87 22.29 -3.66
CA GLY A 296 -11.19 22.11 -4.25
C GLY A 296 -11.16 21.46 -5.64
N ASN A 297 -10.04 20.88 -6.03
CA ASN A 297 -9.89 20.14 -7.29
C ASN A 297 -10.48 18.73 -7.19
N TRP A 298 -10.54 18.16 -5.99
CA TRP A 298 -11.24 16.92 -5.62
C TRP A 298 -12.35 17.25 -4.63
N ASN A 299 -13.17 16.25 -4.30
CA ASN A 299 -14.35 16.46 -3.45
C ASN A 299 -14.29 15.67 -2.15
N TYR A 300 -13.73 14.46 -2.17
CA TYR A 300 -13.67 13.54 -1.03
C TYR A 300 -12.41 12.68 -1.09
N ASP A 301 -11.85 12.38 0.08
CA ASP A 301 -10.77 11.44 0.25
C ASP A 301 -10.97 10.63 1.54
N GLY A 302 -10.95 9.29 1.41
CA GLY A 302 -11.07 8.37 2.53
C GLY A 302 -9.69 7.99 3.06
N GLN A 303 -9.47 8.15 4.37
CA GLN A 303 -8.21 7.71 4.96
C GLN A 303 -8.11 6.20 4.95
N CYS A 304 -6.92 5.68 4.57
CA CYS A 304 -6.41 4.36 4.86
C CYS A 304 -5.02 4.54 5.48
N ASN A 305 -4.83 4.12 6.72
CA ASN A 305 -3.62 4.44 7.48
C ASN A 305 -2.52 3.39 7.28
N PRO A 306 -1.38 3.71 6.65
CA PRO A 306 -0.30 2.76 6.37
C PRO A 306 0.63 2.47 7.57
N PHE A 307 0.49 3.19 8.68
CA PHE A 307 1.44 3.15 9.81
C PHE A 307 1.05 2.11 10.85
N GLN A 308 1.20 0.81 10.51
CA GLN A 308 0.87 -0.30 11.40
C GLN A 308 2.07 -0.87 12.15
N ALA A 309 3.32 -0.56 11.75
CA ALA A 309 4.51 -1.25 12.24
C ALA A 309 4.72 -1.09 13.76
N SER A 310 4.38 0.07 14.34
CA SER A 310 4.49 0.28 15.79
C SER A 310 3.53 -0.58 16.60
N TYR A 311 2.32 -0.84 16.10
CA TYR A 311 1.35 -1.73 16.74
C TYR A 311 1.83 -3.19 16.69
N ILE A 312 2.42 -3.60 15.57
CA ILE A 312 2.98 -4.94 15.38
C ILE A 312 4.17 -5.14 16.34
N ASP A 313 5.07 -4.17 16.41
CA ASP A 313 6.22 -4.18 17.34
C ASP A 313 5.75 -4.33 18.80
N GLU A 314 4.72 -3.61 19.21
CA GLU A 314 4.13 -3.73 20.55
C GLU A 314 3.57 -5.14 20.81
N ILE A 315 2.88 -5.73 19.81
CA ILE A 315 2.35 -7.09 19.91
C ILE A 315 3.48 -8.11 20.03
N ILE A 316 4.53 -8.01 19.22
CA ILE A 316 5.69 -8.91 19.29
C ILE A 316 6.31 -8.82 20.67
N LYS A 317 6.56 -7.62 21.20
CA LYS A 317 7.11 -7.41 22.54
C LYS A 317 6.26 -8.03 23.66
N LYS A 318 4.93 -7.93 23.56
CA LYS A 318 4.01 -8.60 24.49
C LYS A 318 4.15 -10.11 24.43
N LEU A 319 4.17 -10.68 23.21
CA LEU A 319 4.31 -12.12 23.00
C LEU A 319 5.66 -12.66 23.50
N GLU A 320 6.76 -11.92 23.29
CA GLU A 320 8.10 -12.26 23.81
C GLU A 320 8.19 -12.21 25.33
N ASN A 321 7.40 -11.34 25.98
CA ASN A 321 7.24 -11.31 27.43
C ASN A 321 6.33 -12.42 27.97
N GLY A 322 5.77 -13.28 27.13
CA GLY A 322 4.84 -14.35 27.52
C GLY A 322 3.43 -13.88 27.82
N GLU A 323 3.09 -12.67 27.39
CA GLU A 323 1.74 -12.13 27.53
C GLU A 323 0.82 -12.72 26.45
N THR A 324 -0.48 -12.77 26.74
CA THR A 324 -1.52 -13.18 25.77
C THR A 324 -2.15 -11.96 25.14
N ILE A 325 -2.40 -12.03 23.83
CA ILE A 325 -3.13 -10.98 23.11
C ILE A 325 -4.62 -11.23 23.28
N SER A 326 -5.27 -10.39 24.08
CA SER A 326 -6.70 -10.51 24.40
C SER A 326 -7.61 -9.95 23.30
N GLU A 327 -7.15 -8.91 22.60
CA GLU A 327 -7.83 -8.32 21.47
C GLU A 327 -7.02 -8.61 20.20
N LYS A 328 -7.47 -9.64 19.48
CA LYS A 328 -6.74 -10.11 18.29
C LYS A 328 -6.81 -9.14 17.13
N THR A 329 -7.89 -8.38 17.01
CA THR A 329 -8.08 -7.45 15.87
C THR A 329 -8.03 -6.02 16.36
N ILE A 330 -7.07 -5.28 15.88
CA ILE A 330 -6.94 -3.83 16.07
C ILE A 330 -7.39 -3.18 14.77
N ILE A 331 -8.53 -2.48 14.83
CA ILE A 331 -9.02 -1.68 13.71
C ILE A 331 -8.39 -0.30 13.82
N MET A 332 -7.75 0.15 12.73
CA MET A 332 -7.18 1.49 12.64
C MET A 332 -8.31 2.54 12.70
N ASP A 333 -8.11 3.62 13.44
CA ASP A 333 -9.07 4.72 13.49
C ASP A 333 -8.87 5.61 12.26
N GLU A 334 -9.87 5.62 11.37
CA GLU A 334 -9.80 6.25 10.05
C GLU A 334 -11.06 7.07 9.78
N LYS A 335 -10.92 8.12 8.98
CA LYS A 335 -12.01 9.05 8.65
C LYS A 335 -12.01 9.48 7.19
N GLY A 336 -13.13 10.03 6.72
CA GLY A 336 -13.21 10.69 5.43
C GLY A 336 -12.96 12.20 5.55
N PHE A 337 -12.41 12.80 4.51
CA PHE A 337 -12.19 14.24 4.38
C PHE A 337 -13.03 14.82 3.25
N ASP A 338 -13.67 15.94 3.52
CA ASP A 338 -14.49 16.70 2.59
C ASP A 338 -13.75 17.98 2.18
N ALA A 339 -13.71 18.29 0.90
CA ALA A 339 -13.02 19.45 0.35
C ALA A 339 -13.48 20.79 0.95
N THR A 340 -14.72 20.86 1.43
CA THR A 340 -15.28 22.09 1.99
C THR A 340 -14.92 22.32 3.45
N THR A 341 -14.38 21.30 4.13
CA THR A 341 -14.09 21.33 5.57
C THR A 341 -12.64 21.02 5.92
N ILE A 342 -11.88 20.39 5.02
CA ILE A 342 -10.48 20.02 5.26
C ILE A 342 -9.61 21.25 5.58
N THR A 343 -8.73 21.12 6.56
CA THR A 343 -7.80 22.16 7.01
C THR A 343 -6.36 21.84 6.62
N GLN A 344 -5.44 22.80 6.79
CA GLN A 344 -3.99 22.55 6.63
C GLN A 344 -3.48 21.58 7.70
N GLU A 345 -4.03 21.65 8.90
CA GLU A 345 -3.69 20.76 9.99
C GLU A 345 -4.08 19.30 9.64
N ASP A 346 -5.21 19.09 8.97
CA ASP A 346 -5.59 17.75 8.49
C ASP A 346 -4.59 17.23 7.44
N VAL A 347 -4.19 18.07 6.48
CA VAL A 347 -3.18 17.69 5.47
C VAL A 347 -1.84 17.34 6.11
N ASP A 348 -1.44 18.07 7.14
CA ASP A 348 -0.15 17.86 7.81
C ASP A 348 -0.17 16.63 8.75
N ASN A 349 -1.32 16.31 9.35
CA ASN A 349 -1.44 15.23 10.32
C ASN A 349 -1.80 13.88 9.68
N TYR A 350 -2.53 13.88 8.54
CA TYR A 350 -3.07 12.66 7.92
C TYR A 350 -2.50 12.39 6.52
N GLY A 351 -1.79 13.36 5.93
CA GLY A 351 -1.16 13.18 4.63
C GLY A 351 0.08 12.28 4.71
N ILE A 352 0.04 11.16 3.95
CA ILE A 352 1.12 10.16 3.87
C ILE A 352 2.10 10.48 2.75
#